data_72eacb64d878ed678bda25bf97c93460
#
_entry.id   72eacb64d878ed678bda25bf97c93460
#
_cell.length_a   1.000
_cell.length_b   1.000
_cell.length_c   1.000
_cell.angle_alpha   90.00
_cell.angle_beta   90.00
_cell.angle_gamma   90.00
#
_symmetry.space_group_name_H-M   'P 1'
#
loop_
_entity.id
_entity.type
_entity.pdbx_description
1 polymer ?
#
loop_
_entity_poly.entity_id
_entity_poly.type
_entity_poly.pdbx_seq_one_letter_code
_entity_poly.pdbx_strand_id
1 'polypeptide(L)'
;MSKIQILDPVTIDKIAAGEVVERPASIVKELSENAIDAGATAVTVEIEEGGISYIRIADNGCGIPKEEVPSAFLRHSTSKIRSVDDLLHIHSLGFRGEALSSIAAVSQVEMITKTQEETFGTRYRISGGKEEDLEETGAKDGTTFIIRQLFYNTPARRKFLKTPKIGRASCRERV
;
A
#
# COMPACT_ATOMS: atom_id res chain seq x y z
N MET A 1 6.84 37.33 -13.41
CA MET A 1 7.90 36.72 -12.62
C MET A 1 7.27 35.57 -11.85
N SER A 2 7.68 34.31 -12.09
CA SER A 2 7.19 33.19 -11.29
C SER A 2 7.85 33.26 -9.92
N LYS A 3 7.05 33.36 -8.87
CA LYS A 3 7.55 33.32 -7.49
C LYS A 3 7.68 31.87 -7.07
N ILE A 4 8.84 31.47 -6.56
CA ILE A 4 9.02 30.19 -5.88
C ILE A 4 8.11 30.21 -4.65
N GLN A 5 7.28 29.17 -4.51
CA GLN A 5 6.34 28.99 -3.40
C GLN A 5 6.59 27.66 -2.70
N ILE A 6 6.37 27.66 -1.40
CA ILE A 6 6.36 26.41 -0.62
C ILE A 6 5.04 25.70 -0.93
N LEU A 7 5.11 24.43 -1.33
CA LEU A 7 3.94 23.61 -1.61
C LEU A 7 3.27 23.17 -0.29
N ASP A 8 1.96 22.97 -0.34
CA ASP A 8 1.22 22.37 0.77
C ASP A 8 1.57 20.88 0.93
N PRO A 9 1.46 20.30 2.14
CA PRO A 9 1.84 18.92 2.42
C PRO A 9 1.15 17.90 1.51
N VAL A 10 -0.13 18.10 1.18
CA VAL A 10 -0.90 17.19 0.32
C VAL A 10 -0.33 17.17 -1.10
N THR A 11 0.09 18.33 -1.61
CA THR A 11 0.74 18.44 -2.93
C THR A 11 2.12 17.79 -2.90
N ILE A 12 2.89 17.99 -1.83
CA ILE A 12 4.20 17.33 -1.65
C ILE A 12 4.02 15.82 -1.65
N ASP A 13 3.04 15.30 -0.91
CA ASP A 13 2.76 13.86 -0.83
C ASP A 13 2.37 13.26 -2.19
N LYS A 14 1.56 13.96 -2.98
CA LYS A 14 1.20 13.52 -4.33
C LYS A 14 2.38 13.51 -5.30
N ILE A 15 3.31 14.46 -5.18
CA ILE A 15 4.53 14.50 -6.00
C ILE A 15 5.43 13.34 -5.60
N ALA A 16 5.71 13.17 -4.31
CA ALA A 16 6.55 12.09 -3.80
C ALA A 16 5.95 10.70 -4.07
N ALA A 17 4.64 10.55 -3.89
CA ALA A 17 3.93 9.32 -4.28
C ALA A 17 4.18 8.94 -5.73
N GLY A 18 4.43 9.94 -6.55
CA GLY A 18 4.73 9.75 -7.94
C GLY A 18 6.07 9.12 -8.24
N GLU A 19 7.01 9.24 -7.38
CA GLU A 19 8.33 8.61 -7.51
C GLU A 19 8.29 7.15 -7.05
N VAL A 20 7.39 6.82 -6.12
CA VAL A 20 7.21 5.46 -5.58
C VAL A 20 6.21 4.66 -6.41
N VAL A 21 5.07 5.29 -6.74
CA VAL A 21 3.97 4.66 -7.48
C VAL A 21 3.90 5.20 -8.90
N GLU A 22 4.72 4.69 -9.79
CA GLU A 22 4.71 5.08 -11.20
C GLU A 22 3.57 4.41 -11.99
N ARG A 23 3.26 3.16 -11.65
CA ARG A 23 2.30 2.30 -12.37
C ARG A 23 1.72 1.24 -11.44
N PRO A 24 0.60 0.58 -11.81
CA PRO A 24 -0.01 -0.49 -11.01
C PRO A 24 0.97 -1.60 -10.59
N ALA A 25 1.89 -1.99 -11.49
CA ALA A 25 2.89 -3.01 -11.21
C ALA A 25 3.83 -2.64 -10.03
N SER A 26 4.08 -1.33 -9.80
CA SER A 26 4.86 -0.89 -8.65
C SER A 26 4.14 -1.21 -7.32
N ILE A 27 2.82 -1.02 -7.29
CA ILE A 27 1.99 -1.37 -6.11
C ILE A 27 2.05 -2.87 -5.84
N VAL A 28 1.85 -3.69 -6.88
CA VAL A 28 1.89 -5.15 -6.75
C VAL A 28 3.25 -5.60 -6.22
N LYS A 29 4.34 -5.05 -6.76
CA LYS A 29 5.70 -5.34 -6.31
C LYS A 29 5.87 -5.01 -4.84
N GLU A 30 5.62 -3.77 -4.43
CA GLU A 30 5.83 -3.30 -3.06
C GLU A 30 5.00 -4.09 -2.03
N LEU A 31 3.72 -4.34 -2.31
CA LEU A 31 2.86 -5.08 -1.39
C LEU A 31 3.20 -6.58 -1.35
N SER A 32 3.68 -7.16 -2.45
CA SER A 32 4.18 -8.54 -2.46
C SER A 32 5.48 -8.67 -1.68
N GLU A 33 6.39 -7.71 -1.77
CA GLU A 33 7.61 -7.67 -0.96
C GLU A 33 7.28 -7.52 0.53
N ASN A 34 6.29 -6.69 0.88
CA ASN A 34 5.81 -6.59 2.26
C ASN A 34 5.21 -7.91 2.77
N ALA A 35 4.47 -8.64 1.94
CA ALA A 35 3.93 -9.95 2.30
C ALA A 35 5.05 -10.98 2.56
N ILE A 36 6.10 -11.00 1.73
CA ILE A 36 7.27 -11.86 1.93
C ILE A 36 7.98 -11.50 3.24
N ASP A 37 8.20 -10.22 3.50
CA ASP A 37 8.82 -9.73 4.74
C ASP A 37 7.99 -10.07 5.99
N ALA A 38 6.66 -10.16 5.84
CA ALA A 38 5.73 -10.61 6.89
C ALA A 38 5.70 -12.15 7.07
N GLY A 39 6.56 -12.88 6.37
CA GLY A 39 6.65 -14.32 6.46
C GLY A 39 5.50 -15.08 5.78
N ALA A 40 4.82 -14.45 4.83
CA ALA A 40 3.75 -15.10 4.10
C ALA A 40 4.24 -16.30 3.30
N THR A 41 3.47 -17.37 3.31
CA THR A 41 3.71 -18.58 2.49
C THR A 41 2.83 -18.62 1.24
N ALA A 42 1.86 -17.74 1.15
CA ALA A 42 0.98 -17.59 0.00
C ALA A 42 0.55 -16.13 -0.19
N VAL A 43 0.62 -15.66 -1.42
CA VAL A 43 0.12 -14.35 -1.83
C VAL A 43 -0.87 -14.53 -2.97
N THR A 44 -2.02 -13.88 -2.88
CA THR A 44 -3.04 -13.85 -3.93
C THR A 44 -3.14 -12.44 -4.49
N VAL A 45 -3.04 -12.29 -5.79
CA VAL A 45 -3.15 -11.00 -6.50
C VAL A 45 -4.31 -11.05 -7.47
N GLU A 46 -5.21 -10.08 -7.36
CA GLU A 46 -6.33 -9.89 -8.29
C GLU A 46 -6.27 -8.49 -8.87
N ILE A 47 -6.48 -8.36 -10.18
CA ILE A 47 -6.33 -7.09 -10.89
C ILE A 47 -7.48 -6.94 -11.89
N GLU A 48 -8.09 -5.75 -11.91
CA GLU A 48 -9.07 -5.37 -12.94
C GLU A 48 -8.60 -4.11 -13.68
N GLU A 49 -8.89 -4.04 -14.98
CA GLU A 49 -8.52 -2.92 -15.86
C GLU A 49 -7.05 -2.52 -15.77
N GLY A 50 -6.16 -3.54 -15.77
CA GLY A 50 -4.72 -3.30 -15.67
C GLY A 50 -4.27 -2.71 -14.32
N GLY A 51 -5.10 -2.78 -13.28
CA GLY A 51 -4.82 -2.29 -11.95
C GLY A 51 -5.18 -0.81 -11.72
N ILE A 52 -5.93 -0.20 -12.64
CA ILE A 52 -6.38 1.19 -12.48
C ILE A 52 -7.65 1.26 -11.65
N SER A 53 -8.61 0.36 -11.90
CA SER A 53 -9.86 0.32 -11.17
C SER A 53 -9.76 -0.46 -9.87
N TYR A 54 -9.03 -1.58 -9.89
CA TYR A 54 -8.96 -2.49 -8.76
C TYR A 54 -7.66 -3.29 -8.74
N ILE A 55 -7.04 -3.35 -7.56
CA ILE A 55 -5.97 -4.27 -7.21
C ILE A 55 -6.31 -4.82 -5.83
N ARG A 56 -6.28 -6.14 -5.67
CA ARG A 56 -6.36 -6.81 -4.39
C ARG A 56 -5.14 -7.68 -4.21
N ILE A 57 -4.50 -7.55 -3.06
CA ILE A 57 -3.36 -8.37 -2.65
C ILE A 57 -3.67 -8.91 -1.26
N ALA A 58 -3.71 -10.23 -1.13
CA ALA A 58 -3.99 -10.90 0.13
C ALA A 58 -2.87 -11.90 0.43
N ASP A 59 -2.35 -11.83 1.63
CA ASP A 59 -1.32 -12.72 2.16
C ASP A 59 -1.78 -13.42 3.43
N ASN A 60 -1.02 -14.42 3.85
CA ASN A 60 -1.19 -15.16 5.09
C ASN A 60 0.03 -14.98 6.03
N GLY A 61 0.63 -13.80 6.00
CA GLY A 61 1.74 -13.43 6.88
C GLY A 61 1.31 -13.15 8.33
N CYS A 62 2.20 -12.52 9.09
CA CYS A 62 1.96 -12.27 10.52
C CYS A 62 0.83 -11.26 10.83
N GLY A 63 0.34 -10.51 9.84
CA GLY A 63 -0.61 -9.43 10.04
C GLY A 63 0.02 -8.17 10.66
N ILE A 64 -0.82 -7.16 10.92
CA ILE A 64 -0.43 -5.91 11.57
C ILE A 64 -1.34 -5.71 12.78
N PRO A 65 -0.79 -5.49 14.00
CA PRO A 65 -1.58 -5.23 15.19
C PRO A 65 -2.45 -4.00 15.04
N LYS A 66 -3.66 -4.01 15.61
CA LYS A 66 -4.64 -2.91 15.50
C LYS A 66 -4.04 -1.53 15.81
N GLU A 67 -3.22 -1.46 16.85
CA GLU A 67 -2.59 -0.23 17.32
C GLU A 67 -1.57 0.34 16.32
N GLU A 68 -0.98 -0.52 15.49
CA GLU A 68 0.03 -0.14 14.50
C GLU A 68 -0.57 0.21 13.13
N VAL A 69 -1.84 -0.13 12.89
CA VAL A 69 -2.51 0.05 11.60
C VAL A 69 -2.46 1.49 11.11
N PRO A 70 -2.86 2.53 11.86
CA PRO A 70 -2.77 3.92 11.39
C PRO A 70 -1.32 4.34 11.13
N SER A 71 -0.40 3.90 11.97
CA SER A 71 1.03 4.24 11.85
C SER A 71 1.68 3.66 10.60
N ALA A 72 1.20 2.51 10.09
CA ALA A 72 1.69 1.89 8.87
C ALA A 72 1.51 2.78 7.63
N PHE A 73 0.56 3.71 7.66
CA PHE A 73 0.28 4.66 6.57
C PHE A 73 0.95 6.02 6.74
N LEU A 74 1.70 6.24 7.82
CA LEU A 74 2.49 7.46 8.00
C LEU A 74 3.78 7.38 7.17
N ARG A 75 4.26 8.53 6.70
CA ARG A 75 5.55 8.61 6.01
C ARG A 75 6.69 8.32 6.98
N HIS A 76 7.71 7.65 6.47
CA HIS A 76 8.90 7.25 7.25
C HIS A 76 8.59 6.31 8.42
N SER A 77 7.40 5.70 8.43
CA SER A 77 7.05 4.65 9.38
C SER A 77 7.50 3.30 8.86
N THR A 78 8.41 2.66 9.57
CA THR A 78 8.89 1.32 9.24
C THR A 78 9.20 0.55 10.52
N SER A 79 8.80 -0.71 10.55
CA SER A 79 9.20 -1.65 11.60
C SER A 79 10.59 -2.26 11.36
N LYS A 80 11.20 -1.97 10.19
CA LYS A 80 12.36 -2.71 9.65
C LYS A 80 13.69 -2.02 9.94
N ILE A 81 13.70 -0.71 10.24
CA ILE A 81 14.90 0.10 10.51
C ILE A 81 14.62 0.99 11.72
N ARG A 82 15.52 0.96 12.71
CA ARG A 82 15.46 1.81 13.91
C ARG A 82 16.66 2.74 14.03
N SER A 83 17.75 2.43 13.35
CA SER A 83 19.02 3.17 13.43
C SER A 83 19.72 3.23 12.07
N VAL A 84 20.71 4.12 11.95
CA VAL A 84 21.57 4.23 10.76
C VAL A 84 22.38 2.94 10.55
N ASP A 85 22.74 2.26 11.63
CA ASP A 85 23.51 1.02 11.56
C ASP A 85 22.70 -0.12 10.94
N ASP A 86 21.39 -0.12 11.09
CA ASP A 86 20.50 -1.11 10.45
C ASP A 86 20.51 -1.00 8.92
N LEU A 87 20.86 0.18 8.37
CA LEU A 87 21.00 0.39 6.92
C LEU A 87 22.15 -0.42 6.32
N LEU A 88 23.14 -0.79 7.12
CA LEU A 88 24.28 -1.60 6.68
C LEU A 88 23.96 -3.11 6.66
N HIS A 89 22.86 -3.52 7.31
CA HIS A 89 22.47 -4.92 7.50
C HIS A 89 21.01 -5.17 7.13
N ILE A 90 20.56 -4.59 6.00
CA ILE A 90 19.17 -4.74 5.54
C ILE A 90 18.94 -6.17 5.05
N HIS A 91 18.06 -6.90 5.73
CA HIS A 91 17.60 -8.23 5.34
C HIS A 91 16.17 -8.23 4.75
N SER A 92 15.49 -7.07 4.74
CA SER A 92 14.13 -6.93 4.20
C SER A 92 14.15 -6.41 2.77
N LEU A 93 13.17 -6.82 1.96
CA LEU A 93 13.02 -6.37 0.57
C LEU A 93 12.55 -4.90 0.49
N GLY A 94 11.74 -4.45 1.46
CA GLY A 94 11.25 -3.06 1.57
C GLY A 94 11.66 -2.43 2.90
N PHE A 95 12.29 -1.26 2.89
CA PHE A 95 12.77 -0.60 4.11
C PHE A 95 12.46 0.90 4.20
N ARG A 96 11.97 1.51 3.12
CA ARG A 96 11.83 2.98 3.03
C ARG A 96 10.67 3.55 3.85
N GLY A 97 9.69 2.73 4.27
CA GLY A 97 8.53 3.18 5.06
C GLY A 97 7.64 4.20 4.32
N GLU A 98 7.61 4.18 2.98
CA GLU A 98 6.89 5.16 2.16
C GLU A 98 5.88 4.53 1.20
N ALA A 99 5.90 3.21 1.03
CA ALA A 99 5.06 2.54 0.04
C ALA A 99 3.56 2.73 0.35
N LEU A 100 3.11 2.42 1.57
CA LEU A 100 1.70 2.50 1.95
C LEU A 100 1.19 3.94 1.94
N SER A 101 1.95 4.90 2.48
CA SER A 101 1.59 6.32 2.46
C SER A 101 1.49 6.86 1.03
N SER A 102 2.41 6.47 0.15
CA SER A 102 2.41 6.86 -1.26
C SER A 102 1.24 6.26 -2.04
N ILE A 103 0.90 4.99 -1.80
CA ILE A 103 -0.26 4.33 -2.41
C ILE A 103 -1.55 5.03 -1.94
N ALA A 104 -1.68 5.27 -0.64
CA ALA A 104 -2.85 5.93 -0.06
C ALA A 104 -3.04 7.37 -0.56
N ALA A 105 -1.95 8.10 -0.82
CA ALA A 105 -2.02 9.47 -1.32
C ALA A 105 -2.66 9.60 -2.71
N VAL A 106 -2.58 8.55 -3.55
CA VAL A 106 -3.03 8.58 -4.95
C VAL A 106 -4.16 7.60 -5.27
N SER A 107 -4.72 6.92 -4.27
CA SER A 107 -5.77 5.93 -4.45
C SER A 107 -6.71 5.87 -3.24
N GLN A 108 -7.73 5.03 -3.33
CA GLN A 108 -8.58 4.62 -2.23
C GLN A 108 -8.10 3.25 -1.75
N VAL A 109 -7.67 3.16 -0.50
CA VAL A 109 -7.12 1.94 0.09
C VAL A 109 -8.03 1.44 1.20
N GLU A 110 -8.36 0.16 1.15
CA GLU A 110 -8.94 -0.60 2.25
C GLU A 110 -7.93 -1.68 2.64
N MET A 111 -7.56 -1.72 3.90
CA MET A 111 -6.71 -2.75 4.47
C MET A 111 -7.52 -3.55 5.49
N ILE A 112 -7.44 -4.86 5.40
CA ILE A 112 -8.01 -5.78 6.38
C ILE A 112 -6.87 -6.64 6.88
N THR A 113 -6.59 -6.61 8.17
CA THR A 113 -5.46 -7.32 8.76
C THR A 113 -5.85 -7.96 10.09
N LYS A 114 -5.18 -9.05 10.42
CA LYS A 114 -5.35 -9.76 11.69
C LYS A 114 -4.06 -10.49 12.04
N THR A 115 -3.60 -10.34 13.26
CA THR A 115 -2.52 -11.17 13.81
C THR A 115 -3.09 -12.46 14.40
N GLN A 116 -2.23 -13.45 14.65
CA GLN A 116 -2.65 -14.72 15.28
C GLN A 116 -3.12 -14.54 16.73
N GLU A 117 -2.66 -13.50 17.40
CA GLU A 117 -2.99 -13.22 18.80
C GLU A 117 -4.33 -12.50 18.97
N GLU A 118 -4.83 -11.87 17.91
CA GLU A 118 -6.09 -11.10 17.93
C GLU A 118 -7.29 -12.00 17.63
N THR A 119 -8.40 -11.76 18.31
CA THR A 119 -9.67 -12.46 18.06
C THR A 119 -10.39 -11.95 16.83
N PHE A 120 -10.37 -10.62 16.64
CA PHE A 120 -10.99 -9.93 15.51
C PHE A 120 -9.90 -9.26 14.67
N GLY A 121 -10.14 -9.15 13.38
CA GLY A 121 -9.30 -8.35 12.50
C GLY A 121 -9.69 -6.88 12.54
N THR A 122 -8.84 -6.07 11.94
CA THR A 122 -9.03 -4.62 11.79
C THR A 122 -9.23 -4.30 10.33
N ARG A 123 -10.29 -3.56 10.01
CA ARG A 123 -10.49 -2.92 8.71
C ARG A 123 -10.14 -1.44 8.85
N TYR A 124 -9.32 -0.96 7.95
CA TYR A 124 -8.88 0.43 7.87
C TYR A 124 -9.10 0.96 6.47
N ARG A 125 -9.71 2.14 6.36
CA ARG A 125 -9.97 2.82 5.08
C ARG A 125 -9.32 4.19 5.05
N ILE A 126 -8.60 4.47 3.97
CA ILE A 126 -7.89 5.72 3.75
C ILE A 126 -8.00 6.11 2.27
N SER A 127 -8.31 7.35 1.97
CA SER A 127 -8.47 7.86 0.61
C SER A 127 -7.73 9.18 0.42
N GLY A 128 -6.84 9.22 -0.58
CA GLY A 128 -6.04 10.42 -0.85
C GLY A 128 -5.20 10.89 0.33
N GLY A 129 -4.75 9.95 1.17
CA GLY A 129 -3.96 10.22 2.38
C GLY A 129 -4.78 10.66 3.59
N LYS A 130 -6.11 10.62 3.53
CA LYS A 130 -7.00 10.95 4.65
C LYS A 130 -7.67 9.70 5.17
N GLU A 131 -7.52 9.44 6.45
CA GLU A 131 -8.23 8.37 7.16
C GLU A 131 -9.74 8.60 7.06
N GLU A 132 -10.49 7.56 6.72
CA GLU A 132 -11.95 7.57 6.66
C GLU A 132 -12.54 6.79 7.82
N ASP A 133 -12.00 5.59 8.10
CA ASP A 133 -12.60 4.68 9.07
C ASP A 133 -11.61 3.62 9.57
N LEU A 134 -11.76 3.21 10.83
CA LEU A 134 -11.08 2.09 11.46
C LEU A 134 -12.07 1.31 12.30
N GLU A 135 -12.37 0.07 11.91
CA GLU A 135 -13.36 -0.77 12.58
C GLU A 135 -12.88 -2.20 12.77
N GLU A 136 -13.47 -2.91 13.73
CA GLU A 136 -13.24 -4.35 13.89
C GLU A 136 -14.05 -5.14 12.87
N THR A 137 -13.46 -6.21 12.37
CA THR A 137 -14.09 -7.07 11.37
C THR A 137 -13.63 -8.52 11.51
N GLY A 138 -14.43 -9.44 10.98
CA GLY A 138 -13.99 -10.82 10.84
C GLY A 138 -12.93 -10.92 9.74
N ALA A 139 -11.76 -11.46 10.08
CA ALA A 139 -10.67 -11.66 9.13
C ALA A 139 -9.90 -12.95 9.39
N LYS A 140 -9.22 -13.44 8.37
CA LYS A 140 -8.20 -14.49 8.50
C LYS A 140 -6.88 -13.84 8.91
N ASP A 141 -5.98 -14.64 9.50
CA ASP A 141 -4.62 -14.21 9.79
C ASP A 141 -3.92 -13.77 8.51
N GLY A 142 -3.13 -12.69 8.61
CA GLY A 142 -2.45 -12.06 7.48
C GLY A 142 -3.03 -10.69 7.12
N THR A 143 -2.73 -10.21 5.93
CA THR A 143 -3.14 -8.89 5.48
C THR A 143 -3.77 -8.94 4.08
N THR A 144 -4.83 -8.19 3.90
CA THR A 144 -5.45 -7.95 2.59
C THR A 144 -5.48 -6.47 2.31
N PHE A 145 -4.86 -6.06 1.22
CA PHE A 145 -4.96 -4.72 0.66
C PHE A 145 -5.91 -4.72 -0.52
N ILE A 146 -6.82 -3.76 -0.57
CA ILE A 146 -7.72 -3.50 -1.68
C ILE A 146 -7.52 -2.05 -2.10
N ILE A 147 -6.99 -1.85 -3.29
CA ILE A 147 -6.70 -0.54 -3.85
C ILE A 147 -7.69 -0.28 -4.98
N ARG A 148 -8.40 0.84 -4.91
CA ARG A 148 -9.38 1.26 -5.91
C ARG A 148 -9.05 2.63 -6.45
N GLN A 149 -9.49 2.89 -7.69
CA GLN A 149 -9.45 4.20 -8.34
C GLN A 149 -8.05 4.83 -8.33
N LEU A 150 -7.03 4.06 -8.74
CA LEU A 150 -5.65 4.53 -8.80
C LEU A 150 -5.55 5.81 -9.64
N PHE A 151 -4.87 6.84 -9.10
CA PHE A 151 -4.69 8.17 -9.67
C PHE A 151 -5.99 8.97 -9.88
N TYR A 152 -7.07 8.67 -9.11
CA TYR A 152 -8.32 9.43 -9.22
C TYR A 152 -8.14 10.94 -8.94
N ASN A 153 -7.23 11.28 -8.06
CA ASN A 153 -6.92 12.64 -7.63
C ASN A 153 -5.68 13.25 -8.31
N THR A 154 -5.11 12.54 -9.31
CA THR A 154 -3.97 12.97 -10.12
C THR A 154 -4.23 12.74 -11.61
N PRO A 155 -5.17 13.49 -12.24
CA PRO A 155 -5.64 13.22 -13.60
C PRO A 155 -4.54 13.25 -14.68
N ALA A 156 -3.54 14.12 -14.51
CA ALA A 156 -2.40 14.20 -15.43
C ALA A 156 -1.65 12.86 -15.49
N ARG A 157 -1.44 12.22 -14.34
CA ARG A 157 -0.79 10.91 -14.25
C ARG A 157 -1.62 9.80 -14.88
N ARG A 158 -2.92 9.79 -14.61
CA ARG A 158 -3.84 8.82 -15.19
C ARG A 158 -3.80 8.83 -16.71
N LYS A 159 -3.61 9.99 -17.34
CA LYS A 159 -3.49 10.13 -18.80
C LYS A 159 -2.23 9.50 -19.39
N PHE A 160 -1.14 9.40 -18.62
CA PHE A 160 0.11 8.77 -19.08
C PHE A 160 0.11 7.25 -18.98
N LEU A 161 -0.85 6.65 -18.29
CA LEU A 161 -1.00 5.21 -18.26
C LEU A 161 -1.48 4.74 -19.64
N LYS A 162 -0.86 3.65 -20.13
CA LYS A 162 -1.33 3.00 -21.36
C LYS A 162 -2.78 2.58 -21.17
N THR A 163 -3.58 2.65 -22.23
CA THR A 163 -4.97 2.18 -22.24
C THR A 163 -5.02 0.77 -21.62
N PRO A 164 -5.81 0.57 -20.54
CA PRO A 164 -5.89 -0.73 -19.92
C PRO A 164 -6.41 -1.75 -20.92
N LYS A 165 -5.71 -2.87 -21.06
CA LYS A 165 -6.29 -4.01 -21.76
C LYS A 165 -7.49 -4.46 -20.95
N ILE A 166 -8.67 -4.53 -21.58
CA ILE A 166 -9.89 -5.03 -20.96
C ILE A 166 -9.59 -6.47 -20.51
N GLY A 167 -9.60 -6.70 -19.20
CA GLY A 167 -9.34 -8.02 -18.64
C GLY A 167 -9.31 -8.00 -17.12
N ARG A 168 -9.63 -9.16 -16.55
CA ARG A 168 -9.47 -9.48 -15.15
C ARG A 168 -8.37 -10.53 -15.03
N ALA A 169 -7.39 -10.31 -14.18
CA ALA A 169 -6.36 -11.28 -13.90
C ALA A 169 -6.37 -11.62 -12.40
N SER A 170 -6.25 -12.89 -12.07
CA SER A 170 -6.06 -13.38 -10.72
C SER A 170 -4.90 -14.38 -10.73
N CYS A 171 -3.98 -14.22 -9.79
CA CYS A 171 -2.86 -15.12 -9.60
C CYS A 171 -2.73 -15.43 -8.10
N ARG A 172 -2.49 -16.71 -7.79
CA ARG A 172 -2.12 -17.15 -6.46
C ARG A 172 -0.77 -17.86 -6.56
N GLU A 173 0.20 -17.34 -5.84
CA GLU A 173 1.56 -17.87 -5.81
C GLU A 173 1.88 -18.38 -4.40
N ARG A 174 2.62 -19.48 -4.32
CA ARG A 174 3.26 -19.94 -3.08
C ARG A 174 4.65 -19.32 -3.01
N VAL A 175 4.91 -18.73 -1.90
CA VAL A 175 6.19 -18.08 -1.60
C VAL A 175 7.13 -19.07 -0.90
#